data_e23038248b9a96f970eba3dde21b3fa4
#
_entry.id   e23038248b9a96f970eba3dde21b3fa4
#
_cell.length_a   1.000
_cell.length_b   1.000
_cell.length_c   1.000
_cell.angle_alpha   90.00
_cell.angle_beta   90.00
_cell.angle_gamma   90.00
#
_symmetry.space_group_name_H-M   'P 1'
#
loop_
_entity.id
_entity.type
_entity.pdbx_description
1 polymer ?
#
loop_
_entity_poly.entity_id
_entity_poly.type
_entity_poly.pdbx_seq_one_letter_code
_entity_poly.pdbx_strand_id
1 'polypeptide(L)'
;PDMLFSVPADSPYFEGHFPEFALLPGVVQVQWAKDIACRYWNLEANLLGVKALKFMSPIRPDDTVILKLSRSAAGVAFVYQKPDGSTLSRGTLVMETEK
;
A
#
# COMPACT_ATOMS: atom_id res chain seq x y z
N PRO A 1 11.00 -6.07 -3.36
CA PRO A 1 11.63 -4.77 -3.21
C PRO A 1 11.02 -3.96 -2.08
N ASP A 2 11.82 -3.11 -1.51
CA ASP A 2 11.40 -2.24 -0.42
C ASP A 2 11.43 -0.79 -0.90
N MET A 3 10.40 -0.05 -0.57
CA MET A 3 10.30 1.37 -0.91
C MET A 3 10.04 2.19 0.33
N LEU A 4 10.88 3.18 0.56
CA LEU A 4 10.76 4.08 1.70
C LEU A 4 10.16 5.41 1.24
N PHE A 5 9.08 5.83 1.87
CA PHE A 5 8.50 7.13 1.56
C PHE A 5 7.69 7.66 2.75
N SER A 6 7.34 8.93 2.69
CA SER A 6 6.42 9.52 3.65
C SER A 6 5.25 10.15 2.91
N VAL A 7 4.10 10.24 3.57
CA VAL A 7 2.89 10.81 2.98
C VAL A 7 2.75 12.23 3.52
N PRO A 8 2.89 13.25 2.66
CA PRO A 8 2.79 14.64 3.12
C PRO A 8 1.45 14.95 3.79
N ALA A 9 1.47 15.77 4.82
CA ALA A 9 0.26 16.15 5.54
C ALA A 9 -0.74 16.90 4.66
N ASP A 10 -0.27 17.58 3.62
CA ASP A 10 -1.12 18.30 2.68
C ASP A 10 -1.61 17.44 1.51
N SER A 11 -1.38 16.13 1.57
CA SER A 11 -1.86 15.22 0.54
C SER A 11 -3.39 15.28 0.45
N PRO A 12 -3.97 15.30 -0.76
CA PRO A 12 -5.43 15.34 -0.91
C PRO A 12 -6.13 14.12 -0.32
N TYR A 13 -5.40 13.03 -0.07
CA TYR A 13 -5.99 11.83 0.53
C TYR A 13 -6.39 12.01 1.98
N PHE A 14 -5.93 13.07 2.63
CA PHE A 14 -6.33 13.40 4.00
C PHE A 14 -7.45 14.43 4.06
N GLU A 15 -7.86 15.00 2.94
CA GLU A 15 -8.95 15.97 2.91
C GLU A 15 -10.26 15.33 3.34
N GLY A 16 -11.07 16.08 4.07
CA GLY A 16 -12.36 15.61 4.55
C GLY A 16 -12.30 14.83 5.84
N HIS A 17 -11.10 14.57 6.37
CA HIS A 17 -10.92 13.89 7.66
C HIS A 17 -10.72 14.93 8.76
N PHE A 18 -11.08 14.55 9.99
CA PHE A 18 -10.79 15.39 11.14
C PHE A 18 -9.26 15.47 11.31
N PRO A 19 -8.69 16.66 11.51
CA PRO A 19 -7.22 16.78 11.54
C PRO A 19 -6.52 15.87 12.54
N GLU A 20 -7.08 15.67 13.73
CA GLU A 20 -6.48 14.80 14.74
C GLU A 20 -6.64 13.31 14.42
N PHE A 21 -7.47 12.97 13.43
CA PHE A 21 -7.72 11.60 13.02
C PHE A 21 -7.45 11.36 11.55
N ALA A 22 -6.67 12.24 10.92
CA ALA A 22 -6.34 12.08 9.51
C ALA A 22 -5.57 10.77 9.29
N LEU A 23 -6.08 9.95 8.39
CA LEU A 23 -5.52 8.63 8.07
C LEU A 23 -5.46 8.45 6.57
N LEU A 24 -4.44 7.73 6.10
CA LEU A 24 -4.41 7.32 4.70
C LEU A 24 -5.44 6.22 4.49
N PRO A 25 -6.46 6.44 3.62
CA PRO A 25 -7.50 5.43 3.42
C PRO A 25 -6.93 4.09 2.94
N GLY A 26 -7.54 3.00 3.40
CA GLY A 26 -7.09 1.66 3.02
C GLY A 26 -7.14 1.41 1.52
N VAL A 27 -8.16 1.93 0.83
CA VAL A 27 -8.27 1.77 -0.62
C VAL A 27 -7.09 2.46 -1.33
N VAL A 28 -6.59 3.57 -0.80
CA VAL A 28 -5.43 4.25 -1.37
C VAL A 28 -4.16 3.44 -1.14
N GLN A 29 -4.02 2.82 0.05
CA GLN A 29 -2.87 1.95 0.33
C GLN A 29 -2.80 0.79 -0.66
N VAL A 30 -3.92 0.16 -0.96
CA VAL A 30 -4.01 -0.93 -1.93
C VAL A 30 -3.68 -0.43 -3.34
N GLN A 31 -4.22 0.72 -3.73
CA GLN A 31 -3.99 1.29 -5.05
C GLN A 31 -2.51 1.66 -5.26
N TRP A 32 -1.87 2.24 -4.25
CA TRP A 32 -0.45 2.59 -4.33
C TRP A 32 0.42 1.34 -4.44
N ALA A 33 0.09 0.29 -3.65
CA ALA A 33 0.83 -0.97 -3.73
C ALA A 33 0.73 -1.56 -5.15
N LYS A 34 -0.45 -1.54 -5.74
CA LYS A 34 -0.67 -2.02 -7.11
C LYS A 34 0.10 -1.19 -8.11
N ASP A 35 0.02 0.14 -8.03
CA ASP A 35 0.68 1.03 -8.98
C ASP A 35 2.20 0.88 -8.92
N ILE A 36 2.76 0.81 -7.72
CA ILE A 36 4.19 0.65 -7.53
C ILE A 36 4.66 -0.72 -8.03
N ALA A 37 3.89 -1.78 -7.72
CA ALA A 37 4.20 -3.12 -8.20
C ALA A 37 4.21 -3.18 -9.73
N CYS A 38 3.22 -2.59 -10.37
CA CYS A 38 3.13 -2.57 -11.83
C CYS A 38 4.32 -1.82 -12.44
N ARG A 39 4.74 -0.73 -11.85
CA ARG A 39 5.92 0.01 -12.33
C ARG A 39 7.21 -0.76 -12.12
N TYR A 40 7.36 -1.35 -10.93
CA TYR A 40 8.60 -2.05 -10.60
C TYR A 40 8.85 -3.26 -11.51
N TRP A 41 7.80 -4.05 -11.75
CA TRP A 41 7.92 -5.24 -12.60
C TRP A 41 7.51 -5.01 -14.04
N ASN A 42 7.19 -3.78 -14.41
CA ASN A 42 6.75 -3.43 -15.76
C ASN A 42 5.55 -4.30 -16.20
N LEU A 43 4.53 -4.34 -15.33
CA LEU A 43 3.34 -5.15 -15.57
C LEU A 43 2.19 -4.30 -16.10
N GLU A 44 1.45 -4.86 -17.04
CA GLU A 44 0.13 -4.35 -17.41
C GLU A 44 -0.88 -5.33 -16.83
N ALA A 45 -1.49 -4.97 -15.73
CA ALA A 45 -2.35 -5.88 -15.00
C ALA A 45 -3.53 -5.14 -14.40
N ASN A 46 -4.66 -5.82 -14.36
CA ASN A 46 -5.84 -5.33 -13.66
C ASN A 46 -5.94 -5.99 -12.29
N LEU A 47 -6.33 -5.21 -11.30
CA LEU A 47 -6.55 -5.73 -9.96
C LEU A 47 -7.89 -6.46 -9.93
N LEU A 48 -7.87 -7.75 -9.66
CA LEU A 48 -9.07 -8.55 -9.53
C LEU A 48 -9.61 -8.53 -8.10
N GLY A 49 -8.74 -8.38 -7.11
CA GLY A 49 -9.13 -8.35 -5.72
C GLY A 49 -7.93 -8.35 -4.80
N VAL A 50 -8.21 -8.40 -3.50
CA VAL A 50 -7.17 -8.43 -2.48
C VAL A 50 -7.52 -9.54 -1.50
N LYS A 51 -6.55 -10.42 -1.22
CA LYS A 51 -6.70 -11.50 -0.24
C LYS A 51 -5.94 -11.17 1.02
N ALA A 52 -6.38 -11.74 2.14
CA ALA A 52 -5.69 -11.64 3.43
C ALA A 52 -5.40 -10.20 3.83
N LEU A 53 -6.29 -9.28 3.47
CA LEU A 53 -6.12 -7.87 3.76
C LEU A 53 -6.31 -7.62 5.24
N LYS A 54 -5.34 -6.93 5.85
CA LYS A 54 -5.39 -6.58 7.25
C LYS A 54 -4.84 -5.18 7.46
N PHE A 55 -5.58 -4.37 8.19
CA PHE A 55 -5.13 -3.05 8.64
C PHE A 55 -4.93 -3.11 10.14
N MET A 56 -3.69 -3.02 10.59
CA MET A 56 -3.33 -3.16 12.01
C MET A 56 -3.14 -1.82 12.69
N SER A 57 -2.55 -0.86 11.99
CA SER A 57 -2.33 0.49 12.49
C SER A 57 -2.48 1.47 11.34
N PRO A 58 -3.00 2.67 11.62
CA PRO A 58 -3.19 3.67 10.56
C PRO A 58 -1.87 4.26 10.08
N ILE A 59 -1.87 4.68 8.82
CA ILE A 59 -0.81 5.54 8.27
C ILE A 59 -1.31 6.97 8.39
N ARG A 60 -0.56 7.80 9.08
CA ARG A 60 -0.92 9.18 9.37
C ARG A 60 -0.12 10.16 8.52
N PRO A 61 -0.55 11.43 8.46
CA PRO A 61 0.24 12.44 7.76
C PRO A 61 1.68 12.48 8.25
N ASP A 62 2.60 12.58 7.31
CA ASP A 62 4.04 12.66 7.55
C ASP A 62 4.69 11.42 8.15
N ASP A 63 3.92 10.33 8.31
CA ASP A 63 4.53 9.06 8.72
C ASP A 63 5.51 8.60 7.64
N THR A 64 6.64 8.09 8.09
CA THR A 64 7.59 7.40 7.22
C THR A 64 7.23 5.93 7.19
N VAL A 65 7.04 5.39 6.00
CA VAL A 65 6.63 3.99 5.82
C VAL A 65 7.55 3.29 4.85
N ILE A 66 7.67 1.98 5.03
CA ILE A 66 8.36 1.10 4.09
C ILE A 66 7.31 0.20 3.48
N LEU A 67 7.19 0.24 2.15
CA LEU A 67 6.33 -0.68 1.42
C LEU A 67 7.20 -1.81 0.89
N LYS A 68 6.91 -3.03 1.34
CA LYS A 68 7.58 -4.23 0.86
C LYS A 68 6.67 -4.97 -0.10
N LEU A 69 7.21 -5.36 -1.24
CA LEU A 69 6.49 -6.08 -2.28
C LEU A 69 7.20 -7.38 -2.60
N SER A 70 6.43 -8.44 -2.82
CA SER A 70 6.97 -9.70 -3.30
C SER A 70 5.99 -10.39 -4.22
N ARG A 71 6.50 -11.01 -5.28
CA ARG A 71 5.66 -11.74 -6.25
C ARG A 71 5.63 -13.21 -5.90
N SER A 72 4.46 -13.82 -6.15
CA SER A 72 4.28 -15.26 -6.03
C SER A 72 3.23 -15.71 -7.03
N ALA A 73 2.97 -17.02 -7.09
CA ALA A 73 1.90 -17.56 -7.93
C ALA A 73 0.54 -17.02 -7.54
N ALA A 74 0.36 -16.62 -6.28
CA ALA A 74 -0.92 -16.08 -5.80
C ALA A 74 -1.13 -14.61 -6.18
N GLY A 75 -0.06 -13.91 -6.59
CA GLY A 75 -0.14 -12.49 -6.93
C GLY A 75 1.03 -11.71 -6.34
N VAL A 76 0.75 -10.49 -5.91
CA VAL A 76 1.76 -9.61 -5.30
C VAL A 76 1.40 -9.37 -3.85
N ALA A 77 2.24 -9.83 -2.95
CA ALA A 77 2.07 -9.54 -1.53
C ALA A 77 2.63 -8.16 -1.23
N PHE A 78 1.92 -7.39 -0.41
CA PHE A 78 2.39 -6.10 0.05
C PHE A 78 2.34 -6.03 1.56
N VAL A 79 3.28 -5.28 2.13
CA VAL A 79 3.32 -4.99 3.56
C VAL A 79 3.77 -3.55 3.72
N TYR A 80 2.98 -2.75 4.44
CA TYR A 80 3.41 -1.43 4.89
C TYR A 80 3.92 -1.55 6.30
N GLN A 81 5.12 -1.05 6.55
CA GLN A 81 5.77 -1.14 7.85
C GLN A 81 6.31 0.20 8.29
N LYS A 82 6.47 0.36 9.60
CA LYS A 82 7.27 1.45 10.14
C LYS A 82 8.76 1.09 10.04
N PRO A 83 9.66 2.10 10.09
CA PRO A 83 11.10 1.81 10.07
C PRO A 83 11.58 0.86 11.16
N ASP A 84 10.85 0.75 12.28
CA ASP A 84 11.18 -0.19 13.36
C ASP A 84 10.76 -1.63 13.06
N GLY A 85 10.11 -1.86 11.91
CA GLY A 85 9.68 -3.19 11.49
C GLY A 85 8.25 -3.55 11.87
N SER A 86 7.53 -2.71 12.61
CA SER A 86 6.16 -3.01 12.95
C SER A 86 5.26 -2.87 11.73
N THR A 87 4.31 -3.81 11.57
CA THR A 87 3.43 -3.87 10.41
C THR A 87 2.24 -2.93 10.59
N LEU A 88 1.99 -2.09 9.59
CA LEU A 88 0.85 -1.19 9.57
C LEU A 88 -0.34 -1.82 8.85
N SER A 89 -0.08 -2.42 7.69
CA SER A 89 -1.09 -3.13 6.92
C SER A 89 -0.42 -4.14 6.01
N ARG A 90 -1.20 -5.10 5.53
CA ARG A 90 -0.71 -6.12 4.61
C ARG A 90 -1.84 -6.71 3.81
N GLY A 91 -1.49 -7.35 2.70
CA GLY A 91 -2.44 -8.05 1.87
C GLY A 91 -1.75 -8.67 0.68
N THR A 92 -2.52 -9.38 -0.13
CA THR A 92 -2.04 -9.96 -1.39
C THR A 92 -2.94 -9.46 -2.51
N LEU A 93 -2.32 -8.76 -3.47
CA LEU A 93 -3.01 -8.28 -4.66
C LEU A 93 -3.18 -9.45 -5.62
N VAL A 94 -4.43 -9.73 -5.98
CA VAL A 94 -4.73 -10.73 -7.00
C VAL A 94 -4.91 -9.98 -8.29
N MET A 95 -4.01 -10.21 -9.25
CA MET A 95 -4.00 -9.45 -10.48
C MET A 95 -4.15 -10.36 -11.69
N GLU A 96 -4.88 -9.85 -12.68
CA GLU A 96 -5.00 -10.48 -13.98
C GLU A 96 -3.93 -9.86 -14.86
N THR A 97 -2.96 -10.67 -15.27
CA THR A 97 -1.91 -10.19 -16.17
C THR A 97 -2.26 -10.50 -17.60
N GLU A 98 -2.00 -9.56 -18.48
CA GLU A 98 -2.13 -9.79 -19.90
C GLU A 98 -0.92 -10.54 -20.42
N LYS A 99 -1.16 -11.38 -21.36
CA LYS A 99 -0.09 -12.13 -22.01
C LYS A 99 0.11 -11.67 -23.40
#